data_5caa4cc4c635b1c026eafc599b9b13f6
#
_entry.id   5caa4cc4c635b1c026eafc599b9b13f6
#
_cell.length_a   1.000
_cell.length_b   1.000
_cell.length_c   1.000
_cell.angle_alpha   90.00
_cell.angle_beta   90.00
_cell.angle_gamma   90.00
#
_symmetry.space_group_name_H-M   'P 1'
#
loop_
_entity.id
_entity.type
_entity.pdbx_description
1 polymer ?
#
loop_
_entity_poly.entity_id
_entity_poly.type
_entity_poly.pdbx_seq_one_letter_code
_entity_poly.pdbx_strand_id
1 'polypeptide(L)'
;MLYKDFQDLKLSALGFGTMRLPLGADGEIDQAQVDAMVDRAMAAGVNYFDTAYPYHNGKSELAIARSLARYPRESWYLADKFPGHQNVRGVTPMQPAEIFEEQLAKCGVDYFDFYLLHNINEHSLYYYGNPDNHYLEYFLEQKAKGRIKHLGFSTHAGPECLKGLLEKIGKHMEFCQIQLNYVDWKLQGAEEKCAMLAEFGIPVWVMEPVRGGRLAHFDEATEAKMRALRPDESIPAWAFRWLQTVTRPTMVLSGMSNMAQMEDNIRTFSTEKPLDEKELALLGEIREMLARSIPCTGCRYCCAGCPMELNIPEMLAMSNEMAIGSSITTIARYTALGEGKRADACIGCGQCVQVCPQNIEIPTELEKLAEIMAKQKSWEQICAERAAAAAALKAKG
;
A
#
# COMPACT_ATOMS: atom_id res chain seq x y z
N MET A 1 -10.50 3.95 21.95
CA MET A 1 -10.04 3.15 20.78
C MET A 1 -11.03 2.03 20.51
N LEU A 2 -11.41 1.83 19.26
CA LEU A 2 -12.18 0.66 18.84
C LEU A 2 -11.27 -0.55 18.72
N TYR A 3 -11.78 -1.73 19.06
CA TYR A 3 -11.07 -2.99 18.95
C TYR A 3 -11.83 -3.97 18.08
N LYS A 4 -11.09 -4.86 17.42
CA LYS A 4 -11.60 -5.96 16.62
C LYS A 4 -10.99 -7.28 17.11
N ASP A 5 -11.79 -8.32 17.11
CA ASP A 5 -11.32 -9.65 17.45
C ASP A 5 -10.60 -10.28 16.23
N PHE A 6 -9.46 -10.87 16.49
CA PHE A 6 -8.72 -11.70 15.53
C PHE A 6 -8.23 -12.95 16.26
N GLN A 7 -8.86 -14.08 15.97
CA GLN A 7 -8.65 -15.32 16.72
C GLN A 7 -8.86 -15.07 18.24
N ASP A 8 -7.85 -15.28 19.06
CA ASP A 8 -7.84 -15.05 20.51
C ASP A 8 -7.38 -13.64 20.91
N LEU A 9 -7.02 -12.80 19.94
CA LEU A 9 -6.46 -11.47 20.16
C LEU A 9 -7.52 -10.38 20.03
N LYS A 10 -7.34 -9.30 20.81
CA LYS A 10 -8.05 -8.02 20.62
C LYS A 10 -7.11 -6.98 20.07
N LEU A 11 -7.27 -6.65 18.79
CA LEU A 11 -6.46 -5.67 18.08
C LEU A 11 -7.15 -4.31 18.04
N SER A 12 -6.40 -3.23 18.25
CA SER A 12 -6.91 -1.89 17.96
C SER A 12 -7.26 -1.77 16.48
N ALA A 13 -8.43 -1.23 16.16
CA ALA A 13 -8.87 -1.06 14.77
C ALA A 13 -7.94 -0.11 13.96
N LEU A 14 -7.19 0.75 14.65
CA LEU A 14 -6.11 1.57 14.11
C LEU A 14 -4.76 0.90 14.42
N GLY A 15 -3.97 0.61 13.40
CA GLY A 15 -2.58 0.21 13.50
C GLY A 15 -1.62 1.35 13.18
N PHE A 16 -0.51 1.41 13.88
CA PHE A 16 0.56 2.37 13.63
C PHE A 16 1.51 1.86 12.55
N GLY A 17 1.37 2.39 11.31
CA GLY A 17 2.26 2.07 10.20
C GLY A 17 3.52 2.95 10.23
N THR A 18 4.69 2.33 10.11
CA THR A 18 5.98 3.05 10.23
C THR A 18 6.63 3.43 8.90
N MET A 19 5.94 3.24 7.77
CA MET A 19 6.47 3.61 6.45
C MET A 19 6.68 5.13 6.30
N ARG A 20 5.99 5.95 7.10
CA ARG A 20 5.98 7.41 7.01
C ARG A 20 6.29 8.06 8.36
N LEU A 21 7.26 7.53 9.09
CA LEU A 21 7.72 8.13 10.35
C LEU A 21 8.16 9.57 10.13
N PRO A 22 8.02 10.45 11.13
CA PRO A 22 8.46 11.84 11.05
C PRO A 22 9.96 11.92 10.79
N LEU A 23 10.35 12.90 9.96
CA LEU A 23 11.74 13.16 9.61
C LEU A 23 12.18 14.51 10.17
N GLY A 24 13.39 14.56 10.66
CA GLY A 24 14.07 15.80 11.03
C GLY A 24 14.49 16.64 9.80
N ALA A 25 15.03 17.80 10.06
CA ALA A 25 15.52 18.71 9.03
C ALA A 25 16.71 18.11 8.22
N ASP A 26 17.38 17.11 8.77
CA ASP A 26 18.48 16.34 8.16
C ASP A 26 17.97 15.21 7.23
N GLY A 27 16.65 14.97 7.20
CA GLY A 27 16.01 13.89 6.44
C GLY A 27 16.08 12.52 7.12
N GLU A 28 16.64 12.45 8.33
CA GLU A 28 16.65 11.23 9.14
C GLU A 28 15.38 11.13 9.99
N ILE A 29 15.09 9.93 10.54
CA ILE A 29 13.95 9.73 11.41
C ILE A 29 14.11 10.59 12.68
N ASP A 30 13.14 11.44 12.96
CA ASP A 30 13.06 12.18 14.21
C ASP A 30 12.60 11.25 15.33
N GLN A 31 13.56 10.61 16.00
CA GLN A 31 13.30 9.64 17.04
C GLN A 31 12.51 10.24 18.21
N ALA A 32 12.73 11.50 18.55
CA ALA A 32 12.01 12.14 19.65
C ALA A 32 10.51 12.29 19.31
N GLN A 33 10.20 12.66 18.07
CA GLN A 33 8.82 12.68 17.61
C GLN A 33 8.22 11.27 17.53
N VAL A 34 8.95 10.26 17.04
CA VAL A 34 8.49 8.86 17.04
C VAL A 34 8.17 8.40 18.44
N ASP A 35 9.06 8.66 19.40
CA ASP A 35 8.86 8.29 20.82
C ASP A 35 7.58 8.93 21.37
N ALA A 36 7.38 10.23 21.15
CA ALA A 36 6.18 10.93 21.62
C ALA A 36 4.89 10.40 20.94
N MET A 37 4.95 10.07 19.65
CA MET A 37 3.83 9.49 18.91
C MET A 37 3.51 8.07 19.38
N VAL A 38 4.51 7.24 19.66
CA VAL A 38 4.31 5.91 20.23
C VAL A 38 3.70 6.01 21.62
N ASP A 39 4.19 6.92 22.48
CA ASP A 39 3.62 7.17 23.81
C ASP A 39 2.14 7.56 23.70
N ARG A 40 1.82 8.44 22.78
CA ARG A 40 0.44 8.87 22.53
C ARG A 40 -0.45 7.76 22.02
N ALA A 41 0.07 6.94 21.08
CA ALA A 41 -0.63 5.79 20.54
C ALA A 41 -0.95 4.75 21.62
N MET A 42 0.06 4.36 22.43
CA MET A 42 -0.10 3.43 23.54
C MET A 42 -1.11 3.95 24.57
N ALA A 43 -1.01 5.22 24.95
CA ALA A 43 -1.97 5.85 25.88
C ALA A 43 -3.41 5.88 25.33
N ALA A 44 -3.58 5.92 24.01
CA ALA A 44 -4.89 5.84 23.35
C ALA A 44 -5.41 4.42 23.15
N GLY A 45 -4.60 3.40 23.47
CA GLY A 45 -4.94 1.99 23.33
C GLY A 45 -4.65 1.40 21.95
N VAL A 46 -3.81 2.05 21.13
CA VAL A 46 -3.24 1.42 19.93
C VAL A 46 -2.25 0.36 20.39
N ASN A 47 -2.44 -0.88 19.92
CA ASN A 47 -1.62 -2.01 20.32
C ASN A 47 -0.98 -2.76 19.14
N TYR A 48 -1.14 -2.28 17.92
CA TYR A 48 -0.58 -2.90 16.71
C TYR A 48 0.35 -1.94 15.98
N PHE A 49 1.60 -2.36 15.77
CA PHE A 49 2.66 -1.60 15.11
C PHE A 49 3.15 -2.39 13.91
N ASP A 50 3.30 -1.71 12.76
CA ASP A 50 3.62 -2.34 11.48
C ASP A 50 4.86 -1.70 10.87
N THR A 51 5.92 -2.50 10.71
CA THR A 51 7.15 -2.10 10.05
C THR A 51 7.44 -3.00 8.84
N ALA A 52 8.54 -2.77 8.15
CA ALA A 52 9.06 -3.65 7.11
C ALA A 52 10.55 -3.36 6.87
N TYR A 53 11.26 -4.39 6.45
CA TYR A 53 12.69 -4.35 6.15
C TYR A 53 13.15 -3.14 5.31
N PRO A 54 12.47 -2.74 4.20
CA PRO A 54 12.93 -1.63 3.37
C PRO A 54 12.50 -0.24 3.86
N TYR A 55 11.69 -0.12 4.90
CA TYR A 55 11.15 1.17 5.31
C TYR A 55 12.26 2.08 5.85
N HIS A 56 12.26 3.35 5.41
CA HIS A 56 13.29 4.34 5.77
C HIS A 56 14.72 3.80 5.54
N ASN A 57 14.94 3.10 4.42
CA ASN A 57 16.23 2.49 4.08
C ASN A 57 16.77 1.53 5.16
N GLY A 58 15.85 0.75 5.77
CA GLY A 58 16.18 -0.23 6.81
C GLY A 58 16.30 0.34 8.23
N LYS A 59 15.95 1.62 8.44
CA LYS A 59 16.02 2.28 9.74
C LYS A 59 14.71 2.22 10.54
N SER A 60 13.59 1.91 9.88
CA SER A 60 12.27 1.89 10.53
C SER A 60 12.17 0.86 11.64
N GLU A 61 12.72 -0.34 11.44
CA GLU A 61 12.75 -1.42 12.43
C GLU A 61 13.45 -0.97 13.71
N LEU A 62 14.65 -0.35 13.57
CA LEU A 62 15.41 0.17 14.71
C LEU A 62 14.67 1.30 15.45
N ALA A 63 14.02 2.20 14.70
CA ALA A 63 13.34 3.34 15.29
C ALA A 63 12.11 2.90 16.11
N ILE A 64 11.29 2.01 15.56
CA ILE A 64 10.11 1.53 16.28
C ILE A 64 10.47 0.63 17.46
N ALA A 65 11.49 -0.22 17.30
CA ALA A 65 11.99 -1.09 18.35
C ALA A 65 12.45 -0.27 19.56
N ARG A 66 13.22 0.80 19.34
CA ARG A 66 13.66 1.71 20.40
C ARG A 66 12.49 2.32 21.18
N SER A 67 11.44 2.71 20.48
CA SER A 67 10.26 3.29 21.13
C SER A 67 9.48 2.24 21.92
N LEU A 68 9.26 1.04 21.35
CA LEU A 68 8.48 -0.03 21.97
C LEU A 68 9.20 -0.72 23.14
N ALA A 69 10.53 -0.75 23.14
CA ALA A 69 11.32 -1.31 24.24
C ALA A 69 11.06 -0.62 25.60
N ARG A 70 10.42 0.55 25.61
CA ARG A 70 10.01 1.28 26.82
C ARG A 70 8.75 0.72 27.47
N TYR A 71 8.06 -0.23 26.80
CA TYR A 71 6.80 -0.82 27.24
C TYR A 71 6.93 -2.34 27.44
N PRO A 72 6.13 -2.95 28.33
CA PRO A 72 6.10 -4.40 28.45
C PRO A 72 5.80 -5.08 27.10
N ARG A 73 6.53 -6.16 26.78
CA ARG A 73 6.43 -6.83 25.46
C ARG A 73 5.01 -7.31 25.15
N GLU A 74 4.28 -7.74 26.14
CA GLU A 74 2.92 -8.25 26.04
C GLU A 74 1.86 -7.16 25.84
N SER A 75 2.24 -5.87 25.92
CA SER A 75 1.30 -4.76 25.75
C SER A 75 1.14 -4.29 24.31
N TRP A 76 1.92 -4.85 23.37
CA TRP A 76 1.90 -4.47 21.96
C TRP A 76 2.19 -5.65 21.03
N TYR A 77 1.69 -5.56 19.83
CA TYR A 77 1.90 -6.51 18.73
C TYR A 77 2.76 -5.86 17.65
N LEU A 78 3.76 -6.58 17.16
CA LEU A 78 4.66 -6.12 16.11
C LEU A 78 4.48 -6.97 14.85
N ALA A 79 4.27 -6.28 13.74
CA ALA A 79 4.29 -6.87 12.41
C ALA A 79 5.57 -6.46 11.68
N ASP A 80 6.23 -7.43 11.05
CA ASP A 80 7.34 -7.21 10.14
C ASP A 80 7.18 -8.03 8.86
N LYS A 81 7.96 -7.73 7.81
CA LYS A 81 7.71 -8.27 6.48
C LYS A 81 8.98 -8.71 5.78
N PHE A 82 8.94 -9.90 5.21
CA PHE A 82 10.00 -10.44 4.37
C PHE A 82 10.02 -9.76 3.00
N PRO A 83 11.14 -9.11 2.59
CA PRO A 83 11.21 -8.27 1.40
C PRO A 83 11.46 -9.04 0.10
N GLY A 84 10.88 -10.22 -0.11
CA GLY A 84 11.10 -11.06 -1.29
C GLY A 84 10.84 -10.37 -2.63
N HIS A 85 9.98 -9.33 -2.66
CA HIS A 85 9.75 -8.51 -3.84
C HIS A 85 11.01 -7.75 -4.32
N GLN A 86 12.01 -7.53 -3.47
CA GLN A 86 13.25 -6.84 -3.85
C GLN A 86 14.16 -7.72 -4.70
N ASN A 87 14.06 -9.04 -4.58
CA ASN A 87 14.83 -9.97 -5.40
C ASN A 87 14.51 -9.85 -6.91
N VAL A 88 13.32 -9.35 -7.25
CA VAL A 88 12.90 -9.13 -8.64
C VAL A 88 13.69 -8.01 -9.33
N ARG A 89 14.37 -7.15 -8.58
CA ARG A 89 15.12 -5.99 -9.10
C ARG A 89 16.62 -6.24 -9.26
N GLY A 90 17.05 -7.49 -9.27
CA GLY A 90 18.48 -7.83 -9.42
C GLY A 90 19.35 -7.49 -8.20
N VAL A 91 18.73 -7.25 -7.06
CA VAL A 91 19.42 -7.17 -5.77
C VAL A 91 19.81 -8.58 -5.36
N THR A 92 20.92 -8.75 -4.68
CA THR A 92 21.44 -10.05 -4.20
C THR A 92 20.32 -10.93 -3.63
N PRO A 93 20.23 -12.22 -4.01
CA PRO A 93 19.20 -13.11 -3.47
C PRO A 93 19.25 -13.11 -1.95
N MET A 94 18.17 -12.63 -1.33
CA MET A 94 18.06 -12.58 0.12
C MET A 94 17.64 -13.96 0.62
N GLN A 95 18.40 -14.53 1.53
CA GLN A 95 18.03 -15.78 2.17
C GLN A 95 17.00 -15.50 3.26
N PRO A 96 15.86 -16.22 3.29
CA PRO A 96 14.82 -15.98 4.30
C PRO A 96 15.38 -16.03 5.74
N ALA A 97 16.29 -16.95 6.01
CA ALA A 97 16.88 -17.12 7.33
C ALA A 97 17.72 -15.91 7.76
N GLU A 98 18.59 -15.41 6.87
CA GLU A 98 19.44 -14.27 7.16
C GLU A 98 18.63 -13.00 7.45
N ILE A 99 17.63 -12.73 6.63
CA ILE A 99 16.74 -11.57 6.80
C ILE A 99 15.92 -11.68 8.08
N PHE A 100 15.35 -12.84 8.35
CA PHE A 100 14.52 -13.04 9.54
C PHE A 100 15.32 -12.85 10.83
N GLU A 101 16.54 -13.39 10.92
CA GLU A 101 17.42 -13.20 12.08
C GLU A 101 17.84 -11.73 12.21
N GLU A 102 18.18 -11.07 11.10
CA GLU A 102 18.52 -9.64 11.09
C GLU A 102 17.33 -8.79 11.60
N GLN A 103 16.10 -9.08 11.15
CA GLN A 103 14.91 -8.36 11.58
C GLN A 103 14.62 -8.54 13.07
N LEU A 104 14.72 -9.76 13.60
CA LEU A 104 14.60 -10.02 15.03
C LEU A 104 15.63 -9.22 15.84
N ALA A 105 16.89 -9.22 15.39
CA ALA A 105 17.98 -8.48 16.03
C ALA A 105 17.74 -6.96 15.99
N LYS A 106 17.32 -6.40 14.85
CA LYS A 106 16.99 -4.97 14.70
C LYS A 106 15.80 -4.56 15.57
N CYS A 107 14.77 -5.39 15.61
CA CYS A 107 13.59 -5.15 16.42
C CYS A 107 13.80 -5.45 17.91
N GLY A 108 14.88 -6.12 18.29
CA GLY A 108 15.19 -6.49 19.67
C GLY A 108 14.14 -7.43 20.29
N VAL A 109 13.60 -8.36 19.47
CA VAL A 109 12.54 -9.29 19.88
C VAL A 109 12.92 -10.74 19.56
N ASP A 110 12.37 -11.69 20.33
CA ASP A 110 12.56 -13.12 20.11
C ASP A 110 11.55 -13.72 19.11
N TYR A 111 10.44 -13.00 18.86
CA TYR A 111 9.38 -13.40 17.95
C TYR A 111 8.63 -12.20 17.40
N PHE A 112 8.03 -12.38 16.22
CA PHE A 112 7.03 -11.45 15.67
C PHE A 112 5.62 -11.98 15.96
N ASP A 113 4.72 -11.06 16.36
CA ASP A 113 3.31 -11.40 16.51
C ASP A 113 2.68 -11.64 15.13
N PHE A 114 3.05 -10.81 14.16
CA PHE A 114 2.59 -10.89 12.77
C PHE A 114 3.79 -10.84 11.84
N TYR A 115 3.82 -11.73 10.87
CA TYR A 115 4.88 -11.73 9.86
C TYR A 115 4.28 -11.90 8.47
N LEU A 116 4.74 -11.09 7.51
CA LEU A 116 4.13 -11.02 6.19
C LEU A 116 5.14 -11.33 5.07
N LEU A 117 4.69 -12.05 4.07
CA LEU A 117 5.32 -12.04 2.76
C LEU A 117 5.02 -10.69 2.11
N HIS A 118 6.05 -9.87 1.84
CA HIS A 118 5.87 -8.45 1.53
C HIS A 118 5.62 -8.19 0.06
N ASN A 119 4.56 -7.43 -0.26
CA ASN A 119 4.31 -6.84 -1.56
C ASN A 119 4.30 -7.87 -2.70
N ILE A 120 3.49 -8.93 -2.54
CA ILE A 120 3.27 -9.88 -3.62
C ILE A 120 2.46 -9.19 -4.72
N ASN A 121 2.93 -9.29 -5.94
CA ASN A 121 2.30 -8.75 -7.15
C ASN A 121 2.76 -9.55 -8.37
N GLU A 122 2.30 -9.23 -9.57
CA GLU A 122 2.61 -9.93 -10.81
C GLU A 122 4.12 -10.08 -11.05
N HIS A 123 4.90 -9.07 -10.64
CA HIS A 123 6.36 -9.09 -10.82
C HIS A 123 7.09 -9.88 -9.74
N SER A 124 6.62 -9.85 -8.49
CA SER A 124 7.24 -10.58 -7.39
C SER A 124 6.77 -12.02 -7.27
N LEU A 125 5.65 -12.37 -7.93
CA LEU A 125 5.12 -13.73 -7.95
C LEU A 125 6.12 -14.74 -8.50
N TYR A 126 6.97 -14.32 -9.43
CA TYR A 126 8.10 -15.12 -9.93
C TYR A 126 8.98 -15.63 -8.78
N TYR A 127 9.33 -14.77 -7.83
CA TYR A 127 10.13 -15.16 -6.68
C TYR A 127 9.33 -15.99 -5.66
N TYR A 128 8.16 -15.48 -5.28
CA TYR A 128 7.30 -16.13 -4.29
C TYR A 128 6.66 -17.42 -4.81
N GLY A 129 6.52 -17.56 -6.11
CA GLY A 129 5.99 -18.78 -6.74
C GLY A 129 7.02 -19.85 -7.08
N ASN A 130 8.32 -19.55 -6.91
CA ASN A 130 9.39 -20.50 -7.19
C ASN A 130 9.62 -21.42 -5.98
N PRO A 131 9.35 -22.73 -6.10
CA PRO A 131 9.52 -23.69 -4.99
C PRO A 131 10.99 -23.81 -4.52
N ASP A 132 11.96 -23.56 -5.40
CA ASP A 132 13.38 -23.67 -5.06
C ASP A 132 13.86 -22.60 -4.06
N ASN A 133 13.07 -21.55 -3.84
CA ASN A 133 13.41 -20.51 -2.87
C ASN A 133 13.07 -20.90 -1.41
N HIS A 134 12.30 -21.94 -1.19
CA HIS A 134 11.96 -22.53 0.12
C HIS A 134 11.52 -21.55 1.22
N TYR A 135 11.09 -20.33 0.86
CA TYR A 135 10.77 -19.29 1.85
C TYR A 135 9.52 -19.68 2.65
N LEU A 136 8.51 -20.29 2.01
CA LEU A 136 7.26 -20.64 2.67
C LEU A 136 7.50 -21.73 3.73
N GLU A 137 8.26 -22.78 3.37
CA GLU A 137 8.65 -23.84 4.29
C GLU A 137 9.42 -23.27 5.49
N TYR A 138 10.35 -22.37 5.22
CA TYR A 138 11.12 -21.71 6.28
C TYR A 138 10.21 -20.94 7.25
N PHE A 139 9.30 -20.10 6.76
CA PHE A 139 8.42 -19.33 7.64
C PHE A 139 7.37 -20.18 8.35
N LEU A 140 6.89 -21.25 7.74
CA LEU A 140 6.04 -22.22 8.42
C LEU A 140 6.81 -22.95 9.55
N GLU A 141 8.08 -23.24 9.35
CA GLU A 141 8.94 -23.78 10.41
C GLU A 141 9.14 -22.78 11.54
N GLN A 142 9.41 -21.49 11.24
CA GLN A 142 9.53 -20.45 12.27
C GLN A 142 8.21 -20.27 13.04
N LYS A 143 7.07 -20.39 12.35
CA LYS A 143 5.76 -20.39 13.01
C LYS A 143 5.59 -21.61 13.94
N ALA A 144 5.95 -22.81 13.51
CA ALA A 144 5.90 -23.99 14.34
C ALA A 144 6.80 -23.90 15.58
N LYS A 145 7.93 -23.18 15.47
CA LYS A 145 8.84 -22.87 16.58
C LYS A 145 8.33 -21.73 17.48
N GLY A 146 7.21 -21.10 17.16
CA GLY A 146 6.63 -19.99 17.92
C GLY A 146 7.35 -18.65 17.73
N ARG A 147 8.26 -18.53 16.78
CA ARG A 147 8.97 -17.29 16.44
C ARG A 147 8.17 -16.37 15.51
N ILE A 148 7.14 -16.91 14.84
CA ILE A 148 6.07 -16.19 14.16
C ILE A 148 4.77 -16.67 14.80
N LYS A 149 3.94 -15.75 15.31
CA LYS A 149 2.64 -16.12 15.88
C LYS A 149 1.60 -16.25 14.77
N HIS A 150 1.51 -15.25 13.89
CA HIS A 150 0.57 -15.21 12.77
C HIS A 150 1.32 -14.93 11.48
N LEU A 151 1.14 -15.78 10.46
CA LEU A 151 1.74 -15.65 9.14
C LEU A 151 0.69 -15.14 8.14
N GLY A 152 1.03 -14.09 7.41
CA GLY A 152 0.19 -13.49 6.40
C GLY A 152 0.99 -12.98 5.21
N PHE A 153 0.35 -12.15 4.39
CA PHE A 153 1.02 -11.51 3.27
C PHE A 153 0.44 -10.13 2.99
N SER A 154 1.20 -9.29 2.29
CA SER A 154 0.70 -8.05 1.72
C SER A 154 0.77 -8.10 0.19
N THR A 155 -0.23 -7.50 -0.46
CA THR A 155 -0.33 -7.58 -1.92
C THR A 155 -0.82 -6.30 -2.57
N HIS A 156 -0.22 -5.99 -3.72
CA HIS A 156 -0.69 -5.02 -4.71
C HIS A 156 -1.14 -5.70 -6.00
N ALA A 157 -1.24 -7.02 -6.01
CA ALA A 157 -1.67 -7.81 -7.16
C ALA A 157 -3.10 -7.45 -7.60
N GLY A 158 -3.35 -7.58 -8.91
CA GLY A 158 -4.71 -7.60 -9.44
C GLY A 158 -5.47 -8.87 -8.99
N PRO A 159 -6.81 -8.88 -9.18
CA PRO A 159 -7.65 -10.00 -8.73
C PRO A 159 -7.20 -11.37 -9.25
N GLU A 160 -6.85 -11.47 -10.54
CA GLU A 160 -6.44 -12.76 -11.15
C GLU A 160 -5.13 -13.29 -10.55
N CYS A 161 -4.15 -12.43 -10.35
CA CYS A 161 -2.89 -12.81 -9.70
C CYS A 161 -3.11 -13.23 -8.25
N LEU A 162 -3.95 -12.49 -7.51
CA LEU A 162 -4.32 -12.84 -6.15
C LEU A 162 -5.01 -14.20 -6.07
N LYS A 163 -5.93 -14.51 -6.98
CA LYS A 163 -6.60 -15.81 -7.04
C LYS A 163 -5.59 -16.95 -7.18
N GLY A 164 -4.69 -16.84 -8.16
CA GLY A 164 -3.64 -17.86 -8.35
C GLY A 164 -2.69 -18.00 -7.17
N LEU A 165 -2.45 -16.93 -6.41
CA LEU A 165 -1.68 -16.98 -5.17
C LEU A 165 -2.45 -17.71 -4.07
N LEU A 166 -3.73 -17.37 -3.86
CA LEU A 166 -4.57 -17.96 -2.83
C LEU A 166 -4.74 -19.47 -3.02
N GLU A 167 -4.91 -19.92 -4.26
CA GLU A 167 -4.97 -21.36 -4.59
C GLU A 167 -3.70 -22.12 -4.16
N LYS A 168 -2.53 -21.48 -4.21
CA LYS A 168 -1.25 -22.10 -3.85
C LYS A 168 -0.93 -22.05 -2.37
N ILE A 169 -1.06 -20.87 -1.77
CA ILE A 169 -0.57 -20.63 -0.40
C ILE A 169 -1.66 -20.21 0.58
N GLY A 170 -2.87 -19.88 0.12
CA GLY A 170 -3.94 -19.29 0.95
C GLY A 170 -4.24 -20.08 2.22
N LYS A 171 -4.22 -21.43 2.15
CA LYS A 171 -4.43 -22.31 3.31
C LYS A 171 -3.43 -22.13 4.47
N HIS A 172 -2.31 -21.48 4.21
CA HIS A 172 -1.26 -21.22 5.21
C HIS A 172 -1.30 -19.77 5.73
N MET A 173 -2.12 -18.93 5.13
CA MET A 173 -2.19 -17.50 5.44
C MET A 173 -3.35 -17.20 6.37
N GLU A 174 -3.09 -16.44 7.43
CA GLU A 174 -4.07 -16.13 8.46
C GLU A 174 -4.67 -14.73 8.28
N PHE A 175 -4.02 -13.85 7.52
CA PHE A 175 -4.49 -12.50 7.20
C PHE A 175 -3.82 -11.99 5.93
N CYS A 176 -4.45 -10.99 5.31
CA CYS A 176 -3.91 -10.34 4.11
C CYS A 176 -4.00 -8.82 4.23
N GLN A 177 -2.90 -8.14 3.94
CA GLN A 177 -2.84 -6.68 3.88
C GLN A 177 -2.98 -6.21 2.43
N ILE A 178 -4.05 -5.47 2.13
CA ILE A 178 -4.34 -4.93 0.78
C ILE A 178 -4.50 -3.42 0.80
N GLN A 179 -4.20 -2.78 -0.33
CA GLN A 179 -4.56 -1.39 -0.56
C GLN A 179 -6.07 -1.26 -0.71
N LEU A 180 -6.70 -0.48 0.18
CA LEU A 180 -8.14 -0.38 0.24
C LEU A 180 -8.60 1.00 0.72
N ASN A 181 -9.38 1.67 -0.12
CA ASN A 181 -10.09 2.91 0.14
C ASN A 181 -11.26 3.03 -0.85
N TYR A 182 -12.10 4.05 -0.71
CA TYR A 182 -13.29 4.21 -1.54
C TYR A 182 -13.00 4.43 -3.04
N VAL A 183 -11.79 4.86 -3.42
CA VAL A 183 -11.37 4.98 -4.83
C VAL A 183 -10.92 3.64 -5.36
N ASP A 184 -10.01 2.97 -4.64
CA ASP A 184 -9.40 1.71 -5.07
C ASP A 184 -10.38 0.52 -4.97
N TRP A 185 -11.52 0.70 -4.28
CA TRP A 185 -12.63 -0.25 -4.24
C TRP A 185 -13.04 -0.72 -5.64
N LYS A 186 -13.13 0.23 -6.58
CA LYS A 186 -13.42 -0.06 -7.98
C LYS A 186 -12.17 -0.02 -8.87
N LEU A 187 -11.29 0.97 -8.66
CA LEU A 187 -10.16 1.20 -9.55
C LEU A 187 -9.14 0.04 -9.55
N GLN A 188 -8.89 -0.56 -8.39
CA GLN A 188 -7.96 -1.70 -8.26
C GLN A 188 -8.66 -3.04 -8.02
N GLY A 189 -9.96 -3.12 -8.22
CA GLY A 189 -10.73 -4.35 -7.97
C GLY A 189 -10.66 -4.80 -6.51
N ALA A 190 -10.53 -3.86 -5.56
CA ALA A 190 -10.41 -4.21 -4.14
C ALA A 190 -11.67 -4.89 -3.60
N GLU A 191 -12.85 -4.61 -4.16
CA GLU A 191 -14.10 -5.32 -3.86
C GLU A 191 -13.98 -6.82 -4.16
N GLU A 192 -13.52 -7.17 -5.35
CA GLU A 192 -13.32 -8.56 -5.78
C GLU A 192 -12.24 -9.25 -4.94
N LYS A 193 -11.14 -8.54 -4.64
CA LYS A 193 -10.10 -9.06 -3.75
C LYS A 193 -10.62 -9.37 -2.35
N CYS A 194 -11.43 -8.49 -1.78
CA CYS A 194 -12.06 -8.73 -0.48
C CYS A 194 -13.00 -9.94 -0.51
N ALA A 195 -13.78 -10.10 -1.58
CA ALA A 195 -14.66 -11.27 -1.74
C ALA A 195 -13.85 -12.58 -1.81
N MET A 196 -12.79 -12.62 -2.62
CA MET A 196 -11.91 -13.79 -2.70
C MET A 196 -11.25 -14.12 -1.35
N LEU A 197 -10.74 -13.13 -0.65
CA LEU A 197 -10.13 -13.33 0.68
C LEU A 197 -11.15 -13.90 1.68
N ALA A 198 -12.40 -13.42 1.63
CA ALA A 198 -13.48 -13.93 2.47
C ALA A 198 -13.83 -15.39 2.16
N GLU A 199 -13.81 -15.82 0.89
CA GLU A 199 -13.99 -17.23 0.48
C GLU A 199 -12.93 -18.15 1.08
N PHE A 200 -11.69 -17.66 1.23
CA PHE A 200 -10.60 -18.37 1.87
C PHE A 200 -10.58 -18.21 3.40
N GLY A 201 -11.52 -17.46 3.98
CA GLY A 201 -11.55 -17.17 5.42
C GLY A 201 -10.40 -16.29 5.90
N ILE A 202 -9.79 -15.51 5.00
CA ILE A 202 -8.62 -14.67 5.29
C ILE A 202 -9.10 -13.23 5.58
N PRO A 203 -9.01 -12.73 6.81
CA PRO A 203 -9.38 -11.38 7.17
C PRO A 203 -8.44 -10.33 6.55
N VAL A 204 -9.01 -9.13 6.32
CA VAL A 204 -8.35 -8.03 5.63
C VAL A 204 -7.75 -7.03 6.60
N TRP A 205 -6.45 -6.75 6.42
CA TRP A 205 -5.76 -5.56 6.91
C TRP A 205 -5.69 -4.52 5.79
N VAL A 206 -5.95 -3.27 6.12
CA VAL A 206 -5.98 -2.18 5.13
C VAL A 206 -4.67 -1.42 5.17
N MET A 207 -4.00 -1.30 4.03
CA MET A 207 -2.95 -0.33 3.79
C MET A 207 -3.44 0.77 2.84
N GLU A 208 -2.80 1.94 2.88
CA GLU A 208 -3.15 3.13 2.09
C GLU A 208 -4.63 3.57 2.19
N PRO A 209 -5.20 3.65 3.39
CA PRO A 209 -6.61 4.04 3.57
C PRO A 209 -6.91 5.44 3.03
N VAL A 210 -5.93 6.32 3.02
CA VAL A 210 -6.00 7.67 2.44
C VAL A 210 -5.15 7.83 1.18
N ARG A 211 -4.81 6.71 0.53
CA ARG A 211 -4.08 6.65 -0.75
C ARG A 211 -2.82 7.51 -0.77
N GLY A 212 -1.96 7.32 0.23
CA GLY A 212 -0.70 8.07 0.37
C GLY A 212 -0.89 9.56 0.68
N GLY A 213 -2.05 9.95 1.20
CA GLY A 213 -2.41 11.33 1.51
C GLY A 213 -3.25 12.02 0.42
N ARG A 214 -3.49 11.37 -0.73
CA ARG A 214 -4.27 11.95 -1.84
C ARG A 214 -5.75 12.13 -1.53
N LEU A 215 -6.27 11.39 -0.56
CA LEU A 215 -7.64 11.52 -0.07
C LEU A 215 -7.73 12.42 1.18
N ALA A 216 -6.66 13.12 1.53
CA ALA A 216 -6.61 14.00 2.68
C ALA A 216 -6.94 15.46 2.36
N HIS A 217 -6.88 15.84 1.07
CA HIS A 217 -7.15 17.20 0.60
C HIS A 217 -7.80 17.17 -0.77
N PHE A 218 -8.80 18.06 -0.96
CA PHE A 218 -9.48 18.31 -2.22
C PHE A 218 -9.52 19.82 -2.51
N ASP A 219 -10.13 20.19 -3.62
CA ASP A 219 -10.47 21.57 -3.89
C ASP A 219 -11.50 22.10 -2.88
N GLU A 220 -11.53 23.43 -2.72
CA GLU A 220 -12.35 24.09 -1.71
C GLU A 220 -13.86 23.76 -1.84
N ALA A 221 -14.36 23.62 -3.07
CA ALA A 221 -15.77 23.33 -3.32
C ALA A 221 -16.12 21.90 -2.87
N THR A 222 -15.24 20.94 -3.13
CA THR A 222 -15.38 19.54 -2.69
C THR A 222 -15.31 19.43 -1.17
N GLU A 223 -14.30 20.06 -0.54
CA GLU A 223 -14.19 20.05 0.92
C GLU A 223 -15.37 20.76 1.60
N ALA A 224 -15.89 21.84 1.00
CA ALA A 224 -17.07 22.53 1.53
C ALA A 224 -18.31 21.60 1.57
N LYS A 225 -18.53 20.79 0.54
CA LYS A 225 -19.61 19.78 0.54
C LYS A 225 -19.41 18.75 1.65
N MET A 226 -18.18 18.24 1.82
CA MET A 226 -17.86 17.27 2.87
C MET A 226 -18.08 17.86 4.27
N ARG A 227 -17.60 19.08 4.51
CA ARG A 227 -17.76 19.80 5.78
C ARG A 227 -19.23 20.15 6.08
N ALA A 228 -20.05 20.42 5.05
CA ALA A 228 -21.47 20.66 5.24
C ALA A 228 -22.23 19.46 5.80
N LEU A 229 -21.80 18.24 5.46
CA LEU A 229 -22.41 17.01 5.96
C LEU A 229 -21.78 16.57 7.30
N ARG A 230 -20.45 16.74 7.47
CA ARG A 230 -19.69 16.37 8.68
C ARG A 230 -18.76 17.50 9.14
N PRO A 231 -19.30 18.55 9.78
CA PRO A 231 -18.50 19.73 10.14
C PRO A 231 -17.41 19.45 11.16
N ASP A 232 -17.58 18.43 11.99
CA ASP A 232 -16.66 18.06 13.07
C ASP A 232 -15.62 17.00 12.66
N GLU A 233 -15.67 16.52 11.41
CA GLU A 233 -14.77 15.49 10.92
C GLU A 233 -13.74 16.09 9.93
N SER A 234 -12.50 15.63 10.02
CA SER A 234 -11.47 15.96 9.05
C SER A 234 -11.73 15.30 7.69
N ILE A 235 -11.12 15.83 6.63
CA ILE A 235 -11.25 15.22 5.30
C ILE A 235 -10.70 13.78 5.28
N PRO A 236 -9.52 13.44 5.87
CA PRO A 236 -9.06 12.06 5.95
C PRO A 236 -10.01 11.12 6.68
N ALA A 237 -10.73 11.61 7.68
CA ALA A 237 -11.68 10.81 8.46
C ALA A 237 -12.76 10.16 7.59
N TRP A 238 -13.18 10.79 6.48
CA TRP A 238 -14.16 10.23 5.56
C TRP A 238 -13.73 8.90 4.95
N ALA A 239 -12.44 8.76 4.62
CA ALA A 239 -11.92 7.49 4.11
C ALA A 239 -11.96 6.39 5.19
N PHE A 240 -11.64 6.72 6.43
CA PHE A 240 -11.73 5.78 7.56
C PHE A 240 -13.20 5.43 7.88
N ARG A 241 -14.12 6.42 7.84
CA ARG A 241 -15.56 6.17 8.04
C ARG A 241 -16.14 5.29 6.94
N TRP A 242 -15.69 5.46 5.70
CA TRP A 242 -16.06 4.58 4.60
C TRP A 242 -15.64 3.13 4.86
N LEU A 243 -14.42 2.90 5.33
CA LEU A 243 -13.94 1.57 5.72
C LEU A 243 -14.79 0.97 6.85
N GLN A 244 -15.14 1.76 7.85
CA GLN A 244 -16.02 1.32 8.95
C GLN A 244 -17.43 0.97 8.46
N THR A 245 -17.90 1.57 7.37
CA THR A 245 -19.26 1.39 6.84
C THR A 245 -19.33 0.20 5.88
N VAL A 246 -18.45 0.18 4.87
CA VAL A 246 -18.58 -0.71 3.71
C VAL A 246 -17.86 -2.04 3.92
N THR A 247 -16.61 -2.00 4.35
CA THR A 247 -15.76 -3.20 4.39
C THR A 247 -15.54 -3.77 5.78
N ARG A 248 -15.63 -2.93 6.82
CA ARG A 248 -15.42 -3.30 8.22
C ARG A 248 -14.17 -4.17 8.43
N PRO A 249 -13.00 -3.75 7.96
CA PRO A 249 -11.78 -4.57 8.05
C PRO A 249 -11.39 -4.80 9.52
N THR A 250 -10.57 -5.82 9.74
CA THR A 250 -10.06 -6.11 11.09
C THR A 250 -9.07 -5.05 11.54
N MET A 251 -8.23 -4.57 10.63
CA MET A 251 -7.16 -3.61 10.91
C MET A 251 -7.09 -2.54 9.83
N VAL A 252 -6.88 -1.29 10.22
CA VAL A 252 -6.57 -0.18 9.31
C VAL A 252 -5.23 0.43 9.71
N LEU A 253 -4.24 0.24 8.84
CA LEU A 253 -2.91 0.80 9.04
C LEU A 253 -2.85 2.23 8.53
N SER A 254 -2.40 3.14 9.36
CA SER A 254 -2.15 4.52 8.98
C SER A 254 -0.69 4.90 9.24
N GLY A 255 -0.04 5.43 8.18
CA GLY A 255 1.28 6.05 8.28
C GLY A 255 1.12 7.52 8.67
N MET A 256 1.21 7.78 9.96
CA MET A 256 1.11 9.12 10.53
C MET A 256 2.50 9.76 10.62
N SER A 257 2.69 10.91 10.01
CA SER A 257 3.99 11.59 9.92
C SER A 257 4.17 12.71 10.95
N ASN A 258 3.14 12.99 11.74
CA ASN A 258 3.19 14.00 12.80
C ASN A 258 2.07 13.77 13.83
N MET A 259 2.17 14.45 14.96
CA MET A 259 1.23 14.32 16.07
C MET A 259 -0.20 14.74 15.69
N ALA A 260 -0.38 15.74 14.82
CA ALA A 260 -1.72 16.20 14.44
C ALA A 260 -2.49 15.11 13.68
N GLN A 261 -1.82 14.39 12.77
CA GLN A 261 -2.40 13.23 12.06
C GLN A 261 -2.72 12.10 13.05
N MET A 262 -1.85 11.86 14.03
CA MET A 262 -2.05 10.86 15.07
C MET A 262 -3.30 11.16 15.89
N GLU A 263 -3.44 12.40 16.36
CA GLU A 263 -4.60 12.80 17.18
C GLU A 263 -5.91 12.71 16.39
N ASP A 264 -5.89 13.09 15.11
CA ASP A 264 -7.05 13.01 14.23
C ASP A 264 -7.48 11.56 14.01
N ASN A 265 -6.53 10.67 13.76
CA ASN A 265 -6.79 9.25 13.56
C ASN A 265 -7.27 8.59 14.85
N ILE A 266 -6.65 8.89 16.01
CA ILE A 266 -7.10 8.40 17.30
C ILE A 266 -8.55 8.83 17.58
N ARG A 267 -8.89 10.10 17.33
CA ARG A 267 -10.25 10.61 17.46
C ARG A 267 -11.22 9.84 16.55
N THR A 268 -10.84 9.62 15.30
CA THR A 268 -11.66 8.90 14.33
C THR A 268 -11.90 7.45 14.74
N PHE A 269 -10.87 6.76 15.24
CA PHE A 269 -10.98 5.36 15.67
C PHE A 269 -11.42 5.18 17.13
N SER A 270 -11.73 6.26 17.85
CA SER A 270 -12.30 6.16 19.21
C SER A 270 -13.79 5.86 19.22
N THR A 271 -14.49 6.14 18.14
CA THR A 271 -15.93 5.93 17.99
C THR A 271 -16.29 5.39 16.62
N GLU A 272 -17.29 4.55 16.54
CA GLU A 272 -17.89 4.11 15.28
C GLU A 272 -18.94 5.14 14.87
N LYS A 273 -18.75 5.74 13.68
CA LYS A 273 -19.66 6.71 13.08
C LYS A 273 -19.81 6.39 11.59
N PRO A 274 -20.55 5.34 11.22
CA PRO A 274 -20.70 4.94 9.82
C PRO A 274 -21.25 6.10 8.99
N LEU A 275 -20.94 6.07 7.69
CA LEU A 275 -21.48 7.02 6.72
C LEU A 275 -22.92 6.66 6.39
N ASP A 276 -23.76 7.68 6.23
CA ASP A 276 -25.14 7.51 5.75
C ASP A 276 -25.18 7.47 4.20
N GLU A 277 -26.38 7.29 3.65
CA GLU A 277 -26.57 7.19 2.20
C GLU A 277 -26.17 8.46 1.44
N LYS A 278 -26.40 9.67 2.02
CA LYS A 278 -26.02 10.94 1.38
C LYS A 278 -24.50 11.12 1.36
N GLU A 279 -23.85 10.73 2.43
CA GLU A 279 -22.42 10.77 2.59
C GLU A 279 -21.73 9.77 1.65
N LEU A 280 -22.27 8.57 1.54
CA LEU A 280 -21.81 7.56 0.58
C LEU A 280 -22.03 8.02 -0.87
N ALA A 281 -23.15 8.69 -1.17
CA ALA A 281 -23.40 9.26 -2.48
C ALA A 281 -22.38 10.36 -2.83
N LEU A 282 -22.06 11.26 -1.88
CA LEU A 282 -21.02 12.27 -2.07
C LEU A 282 -19.65 11.64 -2.33
N LEU A 283 -19.28 10.60 -1.59
CA LEU A 283 -18.03 9.86 -1.89
C LEU A 283 -18.08 9.18 -3.26
N GLY A 284 -19.27 8.75 -3.72
CA GLY A 284 -19.50 8.27 -5.07
C GLY A 284 -19.19 9.35 -6.12
N GLU A 285 -19.70 10.58 -5.95
CA GLU A 285 -19.41 11.72 -6.83
C GLU A 285 -17.89 12.05 -6.84
N ILE A 286 -17.27 12.10 -5.66
CA ILE A 286 -15.83 12.35 -5.53
C ILE A 286 -15.02 11.26 -6.21
N ARG A 287 -15.39 9.98 -6.02
CA ARG A 287 -14.76 8.86 -6.71
C ARG A 287 -14.87 9.00 -8.23
N GLU A 288 -16.05 9.35 -8.76
CA GLU A 288 -16.25 9.55 -10.20
C GLU A 288 -15.46 10.75 -10.73
N MET A 289 -15.36 11.82 -9.95
CA MET A 289 -14.53 12.97 -10.28
C MET A 289 -13.04 12.58 -10.35
N LEU A 290 -12.57 11.80 -9.36
CA LEU A 290 -11.20 11.28 -9.31
C LEU A 290 -10.98 10.17 -10.36
N ALA A 291 -12.01 9.41 -10.65
CA ALA A 291 -12.06 8.31 -11.60
C ALA A 291 -12.69 8.71 -12.94
N ARG A 292 -12.50 9.94 -13.41
CA ARG A 292 -12.68 10.26 -14.83
C ARG A 292 -11.68 9.47 -15.64
N SER A 293 -11.74 8.18 -15.42
CA SER A 293 -10.79 7.20 -15.87
C SER A 293 -11.22 6.69 -17.23
N ILE A 294 -10.25 6.45 -18.05
CA ILE A 294 -10.39 5.65 -19.25
C ILE A 294 -11.05 4.32 -18.81
N PRO A 295 -12.19 3.92 -19.38
CA PRO A 295 -12.97 2.77 -18.89
C PRO A 295 -12.40 1.42 -19.32
N CYS A 296 -11.08 1.25 -19.28
CA CYS A 296 -10.43 0.02 -19.66
C CYS A 296 -10.72 -1.11 -18.67
N THR A 297 -11.25 -2.24 -19.19
CA THR A 297 -11.59 -3.43 -18.40
C THR A 297 -10.46 -4.45 -18.35
N GLY A 298 -9.29 -4.16 -18.95
CA GLY A 298 -8.16 -5.08 -18.98
C GLY A 298 -8.34 -6.34 -19.85
N CYS A 299 -9.33 -6.36 -20.77
CA CYS A 299 -9.63 -7.53 -21.61
C CYS A 299 -8.52 -7.95 -22.57
N ARG A 300 -7.53 -7.07 -22.84
CA ARG A 300 -6.32 -7.29 -23.64
C ARG A 300 -6.52 -7.56 -25.14
N TYR A 301 -7.74 -7.46 -25.70
CA TYR A 301 -7.96 -7.64 -27.14
C TYR A 301 -7.09 -6.69 -27.99
N CYS A 302 -6.84 -5.49 -27.50
CA CYS A 302 -5.99 -4.50 -28.11
C CYS A 302 -4.49 -4.89 -28.17
N CYS A 303 -4.03 -5.82 -27.34
CA CYS A 303 -2.62 -6.23 -27.28
C CYS A 303 -2.25 -7.16 -28.43
N ALA A 304 -3.14 -8.11 -28.78
CA ALA A 304 -2.86 -9.15 -29.78
C ALA A 304 -2.61 -8.57 -31.19
N GLY A 305 -3.23 -7.43 -31.52
CA GLY A 305 -3.06 -6.76 -32.82
C GLY A 305 -2.11 -5.56 -32.77
N CYS A 306 -1.43 -5.30 -31.68
CA CYS A 306 -0.53 -4.15 -31.59
C CYS A 306 0.83 -4.45 -32.25
N PRO A 307 1.21 -3.78 -33.37
CA PRO A 307 2.48 -4.04 -34.06
C PRO A 307 3.71 -3.67 -33.21
N MET A 308 3.52 -2.80 -32.20
CA MET A 308 4.57 -2.41 -31.24
C MET A 308 4.57 -3.30 -29.98
N GLU A 309 3.64 -4.27 -29.90
CA GLU A 309 3.46 -5.18 -28.75
C GLU A 309 3.35 -4.45 -27.41
N LEU A 310 2.61 -3.33 -27.41
CA LEU A 310 2.43 -2.51 -26.21
C LEU A 310 1.49 -3.20 -25.21
N ASN A 311 1.81 -3.11 -23.93
CA ASN A 311 0.89 -3.49 -22.85
C ASN A 311 -0.13 -2.37 -22.62
N ILE A 312 -1.05 -2.22 -23.58
CA ILE A 312 -2.02 -1.13 -23.63
C ILE A 312 -2.85 -1.01 -22.34
N PRO A 313 -3.43 -2.09 -21.77
CA PRO A 313 -4.22 -1.96 -20.56
C PRO A 313 -3.43 -1.40 -19.36
N GLU A 314 -2.16 -1.75 -19.24
CA GLU A 314 -1.29 -1.23 -18.19
C GLU A 314 -1.03 0.27 -18.38
N MET A 315 -0.81 0.71 -19.59
CA MET A 315 -0.61 2.14 -19.88
C MET A 315 -1.88 2.95 -19.63
N LEU A 316 -3.06 2.43 -19.97
CA LEU A 316 -4.34 3.07 -19.68
C LEU A 316 -4.60 3.13 -18.16
N ALA A 317 -4.19 2.12 -17.42
CA ALA A 317 -4.22 2.16 -15.95
C ALA A 317 -3.28 3.22 -15.39
N MET A 318 -2.05 3.33 -15.92
CA MET A 318 -1.10 4.40 -15.56
C MET A 318 -1.65 5.79 -15.90
N SER A 319 -2.34 5.95 -17.04
CA SER A 319 -3.00 7.19 -17.41
C SER A 319 -4.05 7.60 -16.38
N ASN A 320 -4.88 6.64 -15.94
CA ASN A 320 -5.85 6.86 -14.89
C ASN A 320 -5.20 7.24 -13.55
N GLU A 321 -4.11 6.59 -13.18
CA GLU A 321 -3.35 6.91 -11.97
C GLU A 321 -2.79 8.34 -12.03
N MET A 322 -2.24 8.74 -13.18
CA MET A 322 -1.69 10.08 -13.38
C MET A 322 -2.77 11.18 -13.40
N ALA A 323 -3.99 10.87 -13.85
CA ALA A 323 -5.12 11.79 -13.81
C ALA A 323 -5.56 12.15 -12.38
N ILE A 324 -5.36 11.23 -11.42
CA ILE A 324 -5.63 11.49 -10.00
C ILE A 324 -4.46 12.28 -9.35
N GLY A 325 -3.34 12.39 -10.03
CA GLY A 325 -2.14 13.12 -9.63
C GLY A 325 -0.86 12.31 -9.85
N SER A 326 0.26 13.03 -9.95
CA SER A 326 1.57 12.41 -10.20
C SER A 326 1.94 11.38 -9.12
N SER A 327 2.34 10.19 -9.54
CA SER A 327 2.75 9.09 -8.68
C SER A 327 4.17 8.64 -9.02
N ILE A 328 5.07 8.69 -8.04
CA ILE A 328 6.45 8.17 -8.21
C ILE A 328 6.43 6.69 -8.59
N THR A 329 5.52 5.92 -8.04
CA THR A 329 5.35 4.50 -8.37
C THR A 329 4.94 4.32 -9.83
N THR A 330 3.98 5.12 -10.32
CA THR A 330 3.56 5.08 -11.73
C THR A 330 4.68 5.49 -12.66
N ILE A 331 5.44 6.54 -12.32
CA ILE A 331 6.62 6.97 -13.09
C ILE A 331 7.67 5.85 -13.15
N ALA A 332 7.96 5.19 -12.02
CA ALA A 332 8.92 4.08 -11.97
C ALA A 332 8.45 2.89 -12.83
N ARG A 333 7.17 2.53 -12.74
CA ARG A 333 6.57 1.45 -13.58
C ARG A 333 6.65 1.81 -15.05
N TYR A 334 6.29 3.03 -15.42
CA TYR A 334 6.37 3.49 -16.82
C TYR A 334 7.80 3.44 -17.36
N THR A 335 8.77 3.89 -16.56
CA THR A 335 10.20 3.84 -16.92
C THR A 335 10.67 2.39 -17.09
N ALA A 336 10.19 1.47 -16.25
CA ALA A 336 10.55 0.06 -16.30
C ALA A 336 10.02 -0.69 -17.55
N LEU A 337 9.04 -0.14 -18.28
CA LEU A 337 8.57 -0.73 -19.54
C LEU A 337 9.68 -0.81 -20.62
N GLY A 338 10.76 -0.04 -20.49
CA GLY A 338 11.86 0.00 -21.44
C GLY A 338 11.58 0.84 -22.69
N GLU A 339 12.63 1.13 -23.45
CA GLU A 339 12.51 1.84 -24.71
C GLU A 339 11.71 1.02 -25.73
N GLY A 340 10.88 1.68 -26.53
CA GLY A 340 10.04 1.04 -27.54
C GLY A 340 8.83 0.27 -26.99
N LYS A 341 8.63 0.23 -25.67
CA LYS A 341 7.47 -0.41 -25.03
C LYS A 341 6.64 0.58 -24.19
N ARG A 342 6.94 1.87 -24.26
CA ARG A 342 6.22 2.96 -23.62
C ARG A 342 5.15 3.55 -24.52
N ALA A 343 4.34 4.44 -23.99
CA ALA A 343 3.22 5.05 -24.71
C ALA A 343 3.67 5.86 -25.93
N ASP A 344 4.85 6.48 -25.88
CA ASP A 344 5.49 7.20 -27.00
C ASP A 344 5.92 6.30 -28.18
N ALA A 345 6.00 4.99 -27.98
CA ALA A 345 6.22 4.04 -29.06
C ALA A 345 4.94 3.74 -29.89
N CYS A 346 3.78 4.29 -29.51
CA CYS A 346 2.55 4.11 -30.25
C CYS A 346 2.63 4.80 -31.63
N ILE A 347 2.45 4.03 -32.71
CA ILE A 347 2.47 4.54 -34.11
C ILE A 347 1.10 5.04 -34.60
N GLY A 348 0.08 5.07 -33.74
CA GLY A 348 -1.25 5.60 -34.10
C GLY A 348 -2.03 4.79 -35.11
N CYS A 349 -1.73 3.50 -35.34
CA CYS A 349 -2.33 2.69 -36.39
C CYS A 349 -3.84 2.39 -36.23
N GLY A 350 -4.43 2.63 -35.04
CA GLY A 350 -5.86 2.50 -34.76
C GLY A 350 -6.41 1.07 -34.66
N GLN A 351 -5.61 0.02 -34.88
CA GLN A 351 -6.09 -1.38 -34.81
C GLN A 351 -6.71 -1.73 -33.46
N CYS A 352 -6.15 -1.17 -32.38
CA CYS A 352 -6.62 -1.38 -31.00
C CYS A 352 -8.01 -0.77 -30.73
N VAL A 353 -8.38 0.31 -31.43
CA VAL A 353 -9.69 0.95 -31.31
C VAL A 353 -10.78 0.05 -31.86
N GLN A 354 -10.53 -0.58 -33.02
CA GLN A 354 -11.49 -1.43 -33.70
C GLN A 354 -11.91 -2.66 -32.90
N VAL A 355 -11.04 -3.14 -32.01
CA VAL A 355 -11.28 -4.33 -31.19
C VAL A 355 -11.62 -4.01 -29.74
N CYS A 356 -11.68 -2.72 -29.39
CA CYS A 356 -11.95 -2.30 -28.03
C CYS A 356 -13.45 -2.37 -27.70
N PRO A 357 -13.91 -3.28 -26.81
CA PRO A 357 -15.34 -3.36 -26.45
C PRO A 357 -15.84 -2.12 -25.70
N GLN A 358 -14.95 -1.26 -25.23
CA GLN A 358 -15.27 -0.03 -24.49
C GLN A 358 -15.19 1.23 -25.37
N ASN A 359 -14.92 1.08 -26.68
CA ASN A 359 -14.78 2.18 -27.64
C ASN A 359 -13.78 3.26 -27.19
N ILE A 360 -12.65 2.86 -26.60
CA ILE A 360 -11.60 3.76 -26.15
C ILE A 360 -10.77 4.21 -27.36
N GLU A 361 -10.58 5.52 -27.51
CA GLU A 361 -9.64 6.11 -28.47
C GLU A 361 -8.19 5.92 -27.98
N ILE A 362 -7.75 4.67 -27.96
CA ILE A 362 -6.50 4.20 -27.35
C ILE A 362 -5.27 5.01 -27.80
N PRO A 363 -5.05 5.28 -29.11
CA PRO A 363 -3.88 6.07 -29.52
C PRO A 363 -3.84 7.45 -28.90
N THR A 364 -4.98 8.14 -28.83
CA THR A 364 -5.11 9.47 -28.21
C THR A 364 -4.79 9.42 -26.72
N GLU A 365 -5.25 8.38 -26.01
CA GLU A 365 -4.98 8.24 -24.57
C GLU A 365 -3.51 7.88 -24.30
N LEU A 366 -2.86 7.11 -25.18
CA LEU A 366 -1.42 6.83 -25.09
C LEU A 366 -0.59 8.08 -25.38
N GLU A 367 -0.97 8.90 -26.37
CA GLU A 367 -0.32 10.18 -26.64
C GLU A 367 -0.37 11.13 -25.44
N LYS A 368 -1.56 11.29 -24.83
CA LYS A 368 -1.72 12.07 -23.57
C LYS A 368 -0.83 11.53 -22.44
N LEU A 369 -0.76 10.22 -22.28
CA LEU A 369 0.12 9.62 -21.28
C LEU A 369 1.59 9.94 -21.57
N ALA A 370 2.02 9.81 -22.82
CA ALA A 370 3.39 10.13 -23.22
C ALA A 370 3.74 11.59 -22.91
N GLU A 371 2.83 12.54 -23.23
CA GLU A 371 3.00 13.95 -22.90
C GLU A 371 3.07 14.24 -21.39
N ILE A 372 2.22 13.56 -20.61
CA ILE A 372 2.23 13.68 -19.15
C ILE A 372 3.55 13.16 -18.60
N MET A 373 4.00 12.00 -19.08
CA MET A 373 5.24 11.36 -18.62
C MET A 373 6.49 12.13 -19.04
N ALA A 374 6.50 12.74 -20.23
CA ALA A 374 7.61 13.60 -20.69
C ALA A 374 7.82 14.84 -19.80
N LYS A 375 6.80 15.30 -19.11
CA LYS A 375 6.87 16.44 -18.17
C LYS A 375 7.31 16.00 -16.75
N GLN A 376 7.38 14.70 -16.48
CA GLN A 376 7.83 14.19 -15.17
C GLN A 376 9.35 14.04 -15.16
N LYS A 377 9.94 14.18 -13.98
CA LYS A 377 11.34 13.78 -13.77
C LYS A 377 11.46 12.27 -13.98
N SER A 378 12.49 11.84 -14.68
CA SER A 378 12.75 10.40 -14.81
C SER A 378 13.05 9.77 -13.43
N TRP A 379 12.88 8.44 -13.33
CA TRP A 379 13.23 7.73 -12.11
C TRP A 379 14.70 7.92 -11.72
N GLU A 380 15.59 7.92 -12.72
CA GLU A 380 17.02 8.18 -12.52
C GLU A 380 17.25 9.59 -11.97
N GLN A 381 16.56 10.62 -12.49
CA GLN A 381 16.64 11.98 -11.98
C GLN A 381 16.13 12.09 -10.55
N ILE A 382 15.01 11.43 -10.23
CA ILE A 382 14.47 11.39 -8.86
C ILE A 382 15.45 10.72 -7.92
N CYS A 383 16.04 9.59 -8.32
CA CYS A 383 17.06 8.89 -7.53
C CYS A 383 18.33 9.73 -7.36
N ALA A 384 18.81 10.39 -8.42
CA ALA A 384 19.96 11.26 -8.36
C ALA A 384 19.76 12.46 -7.43
N GLU A 385 18.59 13.11 -7.50
CA GLU A 385 18.22 14.22 -6.61
C GLU A 385 18.15 13.76 -5.14
N ARG A 386 17.56 12.58 -4.88
CA ARG A 386 17.54 12.01 -3.53
C ARG A 386 18.93 11.69 -3.01
N ALA A 387 19.79 11.11 -3.87
CA ALA A 387 21.18 10.83 -3.52
C ALA A 387 21.97 12.13 -3.27
N ALA A 388 21.79 13.16 -4.10
CA ALA A 388 22.42 14.46 -3.92
C ALA A 388 21.94 15.16 -2.64
N ALA A 389 20.64 15.11 -2.35
CA ALA A 389 20.09 15.64 -1.11
C ALA A 389 20.65 14.93 0.12
N ALA A 390 20.75 13.58 0.07
CA ALA A 390 21.33 12.79 1.15
C ALA A 390 22.83 13.08 1.33
N ALA A 391 23.59 13.30 0.24
CA ALA A 391 25.00 13.68 0.30
C ALA A 391 25.18 15.11 0.87
N ALA A 392 24.32 16.04 0.48
CA ALA A 392 24.35 17.42 0.99
C ALA A 392 24.02 17.49 2.49
N LEU A 393 23.15 16.62 2.98
CA LEU A 393 22.84 16.48 4.41
C LEU A 393 24.02 15.91 5.18
N LYS A 394 24.71 14.89 4.63
CA LYS A 394 25.93 14.33 5.23
C LYS A 394 27.11 15.30 5.27
N ALA A 395 27.17 16.27 4.35
CA ALA A 395 28.23 17.27 4.31
C ALA A 395 28.00 18.45 5.29
N LYS A 396 26.81 18.56 5.87
CA LYS A 396 26.43 19.62 6.84
C LYS A 396 26.43 19.14 8.30
N GLY A 397 26.63 17.85 8.55
CA GLY A 397 26.81 17.24 9.88
C GLY A 397 28.24 16.75 10.04
#